data_9d75d747ef765af103498d65d151e64a
#
_entry.id   9d75d747ef765af103498d65d151e64a
#
_cell.length_a   1.000
_cell.length_b   1.000
_cell.length_c   1.000
_cell.angle_alpha   90.00
_cell.angle_beta   90.00
_cell.angle_gamma   90.00
#
_symmetry.space_group_name_H-M   'P 1'
#
loop_
_entity.id
_entity.type
_entity.pdbx_description
1 polymer ?
#
loop_
_entity_poly.entity_id
_entity_poly.type
_entity_poly.pdbx_seq_one_letter_code
_entity_poly.pdbx_strand_id
1 'polypeptide(L)'
;IVKASLWRNPAMRGSILNAGYISNADSATMIEDCAAWLNGGCGLIVFPEGTRTVPGQTYRFQRGAAAIALAADCVLTPVTLTCTPSTLTKNLAWYRIPPRRFHLRMEVGDDIDLAPYRQMQPHSIAVRRLTQSLLDYFTEQRLRYEQH
;
A
#
# COMPACT_ATOMS: atom_id res chain seq x y z
N ILE A 1 -4.97 -0.94 6.31
CA ILE A 1 -4.31 -0.18 7.39
C ILE A 1 -4.74 1.27 7.31
N VAL A 2 -5.07 1.89 8.45
CA VAL A 2 -5.53 3.27 8.52
C VAL A 2 -4.74 4.08 9.55
N LYS A 3 -4.71 5.41 9.35
CA LYS A 3 -4.06 6.33 10.28
C LYS A 3 -4.74 6.33 11.64
N ALA A 4 -3.97 6.35 12.72
CA ALA A 4 -4.45 6.42 14.09
C ALA A 4 -5.41 7.60 14.35
N SER A 5 -5.24 8.73 13.63
CA SER A 5 -6.14 9.88 13.71
C SER A 5 -7.58 9.56 13.27
N LEU A 6 -7.78 8.63 12.34
CA LEU A 6 -9.12 8.19 11.92
C LEU A 6 -9.80 7.33 12.99
N TRP A 7 -9.04 6.55 13.75
CA TRP A 7 -9.53 5.78 14.89
C TRP A 7 -10.10 6.66 16.02
N ARG A 8 -9.54 7.86 16.16
CA ARG A 8 -9.98 8.85 17.18
C ARG A 8 -11.20 9.66 16.73
N ASN A 9 -11.57 9.59 15.44
CA ASN A 9 -12.74 10.30 14.93
C ASN A 9 -14.03 9.51 15.24
N PRO A 10 -14.95 10.04 16.08
CA PRO A 10 -16.17 9.34 16.48
C PRO A 10 -17.07 8.93 15.30
N ALA A 11 -17.12 9.79 14.26
CA ALA A 11 -17.94 9.52 13.07
C ALA A 11 -17.42 8.38 12.19
N MET A 12 -16.10 8.11 12.25
CA MET A 12 -15.45 7.08 11.42
C MET A 12 -15.21 5.78 12.19
N ARG A 13 -15.18 5.84 13.51
CA ARG A 13 -14.78 4.71 14.38
C ARG A 13 -15.64 3.45 14.16
N GLY A 14 -16.95 3.61 14.06
CA GLY A 14 -17.86 2.49 13.83
C GLY A 14 -17.58 1.77 12.51
N SER A 15 -17.43 2.50 11.42
CA SER A 15 -17.11 1.95 10.10
C SER A 15 -15.73 1.29 10.06
N ILE A 16 -14.76 1.87 10.75
CA ILE A 16 -13.39 1.35 10.84
C ILE A 16 -13.36 0.02 11.58
N LEU A 17 -14.03 -0.07 12.72
CA LEU A 17 -14.12 -1.31 13.51
C LEU A 17 -14.83 -2.43 12.74
N ASN A 18 -15.98 -2.12 12.14
CA ASN A 18 -16.75 -3.11 11.38
C ASN A 18 -16.03 -3.59 10.11
N ALA A 19 -15.18 -2.75 9.51
CA ALA A 19 -14.41 -3.11 8.34
C ALA A 19 -13.07 -3.81 8.66
N GLY A 20 -12.76 -4.09 9.93
CA GLY A 20 -11.52 -4.78 10.33
C GLY A 20 -10.24 -4.00 10.02
N TYR A 21 -10.29 -2.66 10.01
CA TYR A 21 -9.10 -1.88 9.74
C TYR A 21 -8.09 -1.93 10.89
N ILE A 22 -6.81 -2.12 10.56
CA ILE A 22 -5.70 -2.13 11.52
C ILE A 22 -5.11 -0.71 11.64
N SER A 23 -4.87 -0.26 12.89
CA SER A 23 -4.29 1.06 13.18
C SER A 23 -2.79 1.07 12.94
N ASN A 24 -2.25 2.19 12.45
CA ASN A 24 -0.80 2.42 12.33
C ASN A 24 -0.21 3.18 13.54
N ALA A 25 -0.83 3.10 14.71
CA ALA A 25 -0.37 3.84 15.89
C ALA A 25 0.99 3.36 16.43
N ASP A 26 1.19 2.04 16.41
CA ASP A 26 2.45 1.39 16.79
C ASP A 26 2.90 0.50 15.61
N SER A 27 4.11 0.74 15.13
CA SER A 27 4.61 0.04 13.94
C SER A 27 4.96 -1.43 14.20
N ALA A 28 5.44 -1.78 15.39
CA ALA A 28 5.81 -3.16 15.72
C ALA A 28 4.54 -4.03 15.90
N THR A 29 3.64 -3.61 16.76
CA THR A 29 2.36 -4.28 17.00
C THR A 29 1.54 -4.39 15.71
N MET A 30 1.53 -3.33 14.88
CA MET A 30 0.84 -3.35 13.60
C MET A 30 1.36 -4.44 12.65
N ILE A 31 2.68 -4.67 12.60
CA ILE A 31 3.25 -5.71 11.74
C ILE A 31 2.82 -7.09 12.22
N GLU A 32 2.86 -7.33 13.53
CA GLU A 32 2.44 -8.59 14.15
C GLU A 32 0.94 -8.84 13.94
N ASP A 33 0.09 -7.85 14.17
CA ASP A 33 -1.35 -7.93 13.93
C ASP A 33 -1.68 -8.23 12.47
N CYS A 34 -1.01 -7.55 11.54
CA CYS A 34 -1.19 -7.79 10.11
C CYS A 34 -0.75 -9.20 9.71
N ALA A 35 0.38 -9.68 10.24
CA ALA A 35 0.87 -11.02 9.97
C ALA A 35 -0.09 -12.09 10.54
N ALA A 36 -0.58 -11.92 11.76
CA ALA A 36 -1.57 -12.81 12.35
C ALA A 36 -2.87 -12.86 11.53
N TRP A 37 -3.33 -11.70 11.05
CA TRP A 37 -4.52 -11.61 10.19
C TRP A 37 -4.35 -12.36 8.86
N LEU A 38 -3.20 -12.19 8.21
CA LEU A 38 -2.85 -12.87 6.96
C LEU A 38 -2.70 -14.38 7.14
N ASN A 39 -2.02 -14.82 8.21
CA ASN A 39 -1.85 -16.23 8.53
C ASN A 39 -3.19 -16.92 8.91
N GLY A 40 -4.19 -16.12 9.35
CA GLY A 40 -5.57 -16.55 9.55
C GLY A 40 -6.38 -16.72 8.24
N GLY A 41 -5.76 -16.55 7.07
CA GLY A 41 -6.40 -16.69 5.76
C GLY A 41 -7.13 -15.45 5.26
N CYS A 42 -6.96 -14.30 5.92
CA CYS A 42 -7.57 -13.05 5.51
C CYS A 42 -6.70 -12.28 4.51
N GLY A 43 -7.31 -11.54 3.58
CA GLY A 43 -6.60 -10.65 2.68
C GLY A 43 -6.29 -9.29 3.32
N LEU A 44 -5.18 -8.65 2.91
CA LEU A 44 -4.79 -7.33 3.34
C LEU A 44 -4.40 -6.45 2.15
N ILE A 45 -5.00 -5.27 2.04
CA ILE A 45 -4.61 -4.25 1.06
C ILE A 45 -3.73 -3.21 1.75
N VAL A 46 -2.54 -3.00 1.20
CA VAL A 46 -1.56 -2.03 1.70
C VAL A 46 -1.14 -1.08 0.60
N PHE A 47 -1.18 0.22 0.88
CA PHE A 47 -0.62 1.24 0.00
C PHE A 47 0.79 1.59 0.51
N PRO A 48 1.86 1.14 -0.18
CA PRO A 48 3.22 1.29 0.32
C PRO A 48 3.70 2.74 0.38
N GLU A 49 3.06 3.64 -0.36
CA GLU A 49 3.33 5.08 -0.32
C GLU A 49 2.99 5.72 1.05
N GLY A 50 2.06 5.13 1.80
CA GLY A 50 1.58 5.65 3.09
C GLY A 50 0.83 6.98 3.00
N THR A 51 0.70 7.57 1.82
CA THR A 51 0.00 8.81 1.54
C THR A 51 -0.46 8.84 0.09
N ARG A 52 -1.37 9.76 -0.25
CA ARG A 52 -1.78 9.99 -1.63
C ARG A 52 -0.62 10.55 -2.44
N THR A 53 -0.39 10.01 -3.63
CA THR A 53 0.65 10.48 -4.55
C THR A 53 0.33 11.88 -5.08
N VAL A 54 1.36 12.69 -5.26
CA VAL A 54 1.27 13.97 -5.96
C VAL A 54 1.78 13.76 -7.38
N PRO A 55 0.99 14.10 -8.42
CA PRO A 55 1.43 13.96 -9.80
C PRO A 55 2.78 14.65 -10.05
N GLY A 56 3.68 14.00 -10.77
CA GLY A 56 5.02 14.52 -11.08
C GLY A 56 6.07 14.34 -9.98
N GLN A 57 5.71 13.82 -8.80
CA GLN A 57 6.69 13.51 -7.76
C GLN A 57 7.17 12.05 -7.85
N THR A 58 8.40 11.83 -7.41
CA THR A 58 8.98 10.49 -7.29
C THR A 58 8.28 9.71 -6.18
N TYR A 59 7.99 8.44 -6.42
CA TYR A 59 7.45 7.54 -5.40
C TYR A 59 8.41 7.38 -4.23
N ARG A 60 7.84 7.33 -3.04
CA ARG A 60 8.54 6.94 -1.81
C ARG A 60 7.73 5.85 -1.13
N PHE A 61 8.34 4.69 -0.93
CA PHE A 61 7.68 3.58 -0.27
C PHE A 61 8.12 3.47 1.18
N GLN A 62 7.13 3.23 2.04
CA GLN A 62 7.34 2.89 3.45
C GLN A 62 7.69 1.40 3.56
N ARG A 63 8.54 1.07 4.51
CA ARG A 63 9.00 -0.31 4.73
C ARG A 63 7.92 -1.24 5.28
N GLY A 64 6.80 -0.70 5.76
CA GLY A 64 5.72 -1.46 6.40
C GLY A 64 5.15 -2.57 5.53
N ALA A 65 4.89 -2.30 4.25
CA ALA A 65 4.37 -3.31 3.32
C ALA A 65 5.31 -4.52 3.18
N ALA A 66 6.61 -4.26 2.98
CA ALA A 66 7.62 -5.31 2.87
C ALA A 66 7.81 -6.07 4.20
N ALA A 67 7.79 -5.35 5.33
CA ALA A 67 7.94 -5.96 6.65
C ALA A 67 6.77 -6.92 6.95
N ILE A 68 5.53 -6.51 6.67
CA ILE A 68 4.34 -7.36 6.84
C ILE A 68 4.42 -8.60 5.93
N ALA A 69 4.77 -8.42 4.65
CA ALA A 69 4.87 -9.52 3.69
C ALA A 69 5.94 -10.56 4.07
N LEU A 70 7.04 -10.11 4.69
CA LEU A 70 8.10 -11.02 5.15
C LEU A 70 7.81 -11.65 6.53
N ALA A 71 6.95 -11.02 7.35
CA ALA A 71 6.53 -11.55 8.64
C ALA A 71 5.40 -12.58 8.53
N ALA A 72 4.62 -12.54 7.45
CA ALA A 72 3.51 -13.45 7.21
C ALA A 72 3.90 -14.52 6.16
N ASP A 73 3.24 -15.68 6.25
CA ASP A 73 3.28 -16.69 5.18
C ASP A 73 2.15 -16.41 4.16
N CYS A 74 2.39 -15.41 3.32
CA CYS A 74 1.39 -14.93 2.37
C CYS A 74 1.98 -14.72 0.97
N VAL A 75 1.08 -14.62 0.01
CA VAL A 75 1.38 -14.20 -1.36
C VAL A 75 1.36 -12.67 -1.40
N LEU A 76 2.27 -12.07 -2.15
CA LEU A 76 2.35 -10.63 -2.38
C LEU A 76 2.05 -10.32 -3.84
N THR A 77 0.83 -9.85 -4.11
CA THR A 77 0.37 -9.51 -5.46
C THR A 77 0.37 -8.00 -5.63
N PRO A 78 1.15 -7.43 -6.57
CA PRO A 78 1.14 -6.00 -6.84
C PRO A 78 -0.10 -5.61 -7.66
N VAL A 79 -0.72 -4.49 -7.29
CA VAL A 79 -1.87 -3.94 -8.02
C VAL A 79 -1.60 -2.49 -8.36
N THR A 80 -1.56 -2.16 -9.65
CA THR A 80 -1.38 -0.80 -10.15
C THR A 80 -2.72 -0.12 -10.35
N LEU A 81 -2.88 1.08 -9.76
CA LEU A 81 -4.05 1.92 -9.94
C LEU A 81 -3.67 3.18 -10.71
N THR A 82 -4.34 3.42 -11.84
CA THR A 82 -4.19 4.65 -12.62
C THR A 82 -5.53 5.38 -12.75
N CYS A 83 -5.49 6.71 -12.68
CA CYS A 83 -6.68 7.56 -12.75
C CYS A 83 -6.44 8.74 -13.70
N THR A 84 -7.22 8.82 -14.78
CA THR A 84 -7.10 9.86 -15.80
C THR A 84 -8.45 10.53 -16.08
N PRO A 85 -8.58 11.85 -15.95
CA PRO A 85 -7.65 12.79 -15.35
C PRO A 85 -7.45 12.51 -13.86
N SER A 86 -6.28 12.88 -13.35
CA SER A 86 -5.94 12.68 -11.94
C SER A 86 -6.92 13.44 -11.02
N THR A 87 -7.49 12.74 -10.05
CA THR A 87 -8.43 13.31 -9.07
C THR A 87 -8.09 12.83 -7.66
N LEU A 88 -8.67 13.47 -6.64
CA LEU A 88 -8.45 13.14 -5.22
C LEU A 88 -6.99 13.17 -4.78
N THR A 89 -6.14 13.93 -5.47
CA THR A 89 -4.73 14.08 -5.12
C THR A 89 -4.59 14.80 -3.77
N LYS A 90 -3.39 14.74 -3.18
CA LYS A 90 -3.13 15.29 -1.83
C LYS A 90 -3.49 16.77 -1.68
N ASN A 91 -3.35 17.55 -2.75
CA ASN A 91 -3.55 19.00 -2.75
C ASN A 91 -4.97 19.43 -3.20
N LEU A 92 -5.83 18.46 -3.52
CA LEU A 92 -7.22 18.74 -3.89
C LEU A 92 -8.17 18.46 -2.74
N ALA A 93 -9.14 19.34 -2.57
CA ALA A 93 -10.25 19.10 -1.64
C ALA A 93 -11.04 17.86 -2.10
N TRP A 94 -11.41 16.99 -1.16
CA TRP A 94 -12.06 15.70 -1.46
C TRP A 94 -13.41 15.85 -2.19
N TYR A 95 -14.08 17.00 -2.05
CA TYR A 95 -15.35 17.33 -2.69
C TYR A 95 -15.20 17.97 -4.07
N ARG A 96 -13.98 18.20 -4.55
CA ARG A 96 -13.74 18.83 -5.85
C ARG A 96 -13.91 17.81 -6.96
N ILE A 97 -15.02 17.91 -7.69
CA ILE A 97 -15.32 17.05 -8.84
C ILE A 97 -14.43 17.49 -10.01
N PRO A 98 -13.75 16.57 -10.71
CA PRO A 98 -12.97 16.90 -11.89
C PRO A 98 -13.88 17.38 -13.03
N PRO A 99 -13.41 18.31 -13.90
CA PRO A 99 -14.21 18.87 -14.99
C PRO A 99 -14.56 17.87 -16.09
N ARG A 100 -13.89 16.74 -16.13
CA ARG A 100 -14.13 15.64 -17.07
C ARG A 100 -14.33 14.35 -16.29
N ARG A 101 -15.08 13.40 -16.87
CA ARG A 101 -15.23 12.04 -16.34
C ARG A 101 -13.85 11.41 -16.19
N PHE A 102 -13.53 10.90 -15.01
CA PHE A 102 -12.30 10.17 -14.77
C PHE A 102 -12.46 8.69 -15.13
N HIS A 103 -11.39 8.09 -15.60
CA HIS A 103 -11.26 6.67 -15.83
C HIS A 103 -10.30 6.10 -14.81
N LEU A 104 -10.78 5.16 -14.00
CA LEU A 104 -9.97 4.40 -13.07
C LEU A 104 -9.65 3.05 -13.70
N ARG A 105 -8.36 2.74 -13.84
CA ARG A 105 -7.87 1.44 -14.29
C ARG A 105 -7.17 0.74 -13.13
N MET A 106 -7.49 -0.52 -12.95
CA MET A 106 -6.83 -1.40 -11.99
C MET A 106 -6.19 -2.54 -12.77
N GLU A 107 -4.92 -2.80 -12.52
CA GLU A 107 -4.17 -3.87 -13.16
C GLU A 107 -3.46 -4.70 -12.10
N VAL A 108 -3.75 -5.99 -12.10
CA VAL A 108 -3.16 -6.98 -11.20
C VAL A 108 -1.94 -7.57 -11.89
N GLY A 109 -0.78 -7.45 -11.27
CA GLY A 109 0.47 -8.05 -11.76
C GLY A 109 0.68 -9.46 -11.24
N ASP A 110 1.77 -10.08 -11.67
CA ASP A 110 2.17 -11.39 -11.21
C ASP A 110 2.64 -11.35 -9.75
N ASP A 111 2.44 -12.44 -9.04
CA ASP A 111 2.85 -12.60 -7.65
C ASP A 111 4.38 -12.48 -7.50
N ILE A 112 4.80 -11.75 -6.49
CA ILE A 112 6.22 -11.53 -6.20
C ILE A 112 6.73 -12.69 -5.34
N ASP A 113 7.79 -13.34 -5.83
CA ASP A 113 8.48 -14.39 -5.07
C ASP A 113 9.19 -13.79 -3.85
N LEU A 114 8.77 -14.19 -2.67
CA LEU A 114 9.32 -13.73 -1.39
C LEU A 114 10.47 -14.63 -0.88
N ALA A 115 10.68 -15.83 -1.45
CA ALA A 115 11.67 -16.79 -0.97
C ALA A 115 13.09 -16.22 -0.94
N PRO A 116 13.59 -15.49 -1.96
CA PRO A 116 14.93 -14.91 -1.92
C PRO A 116 15.12 -13.90 -0.78
N TYR A 117 14.07 -13.16 -0.43
CA TYR A 117 14.14 -12.15 0.62
C TYR A 117 14.07 -12.78 2.02
N ARG A 118 13.27 -13.84 2.20
CA ARG A 118 13.17 -14.58 3.49
C ARG A 118 14.49 -15.22 3.92
N GLN A 119 15.35 -15.55 2.96
CA GLN A 119 16.68 -16.13 3.23
C GLN A 119 17.75 -15.09 3.59
N MET A 120 17.47 -13.79 3.39
CA MET A 120 18.43 -12.71 3.66
C MET A 120 18.56 -12.41 5.14
N GLN A 121 19.80 -12.25 5.60
CA GLN A 121 20.13 -11.80 6.95
C GLN A 121 21.02 -10.56 6.90
N PRO A 122 20.86 -9.60 7.80
CA PRO A 122 19.78 -9.50 8.79
C PRO A 122 18.42 -9.13 8.14
N HIS A 123 17.31 -9.41 8.82
CA HIS A 123 15.95 -9.17 8.35
C HIS A 123 15.71 -7.73 7.85
N SER A 124 16.36 -6.75 8.45
CA SER A 124 16.29 -5.34 8.02
C SER A 124 16.81 -5.10 6.60
N ILE A 125 17.77 -5.91 6.13
CA ILE A 125 18.26 -5.87 4.75
C ILE A 125 17.22 -6.46 3.81
N ALA A 126 16.61 -7.59 4.17
CA ALA A 126 15.51 -8.21 3.41
C ALA A 126 14.37 -7.23 3.18
N VAL A 127 13.90 -6.59 4.25
CA VAL A 127 12.83 -5.56 4.18
C VAL A 127 13.22 -4.41 3.26
N ARG A 128 14.45 -3.90 3.36
CA ARG A 128 14.93 -2.81 2.51
C ARG A 128 15.00 -3.23 1.04
N ARG A 129 15.50 -4.43 0.75
CA ARG A 129 15.62 -4.96 -0.61
C ARG A 129 14.25 -5.18 -1.24
N LEU A 130 13.32 -5.79 -0.53
CA LEU A 130 11.95 -5.97 -1.02
C LEU A 130 11.26 -4.62 -1.24
N THR A 131 11.43 -3.64 -0.33
CA THR A 131 10.88 -2.29 -0.52
C THR A 131 11.42 -1.64 -1.79
N GLN A 132 12.72 -1.77 -2.07
CA GLN A 132 13.33 -1.24 -3.29
C GLN A 132 12.80 -1.95 -4.54
N SER A 133 12.71 -3.27 -4.52
CA SER A 133 12.16 -4.04 -5.64
C SER A 133 10.71 -3.66 -5.97
N LEU A 134 9.87 -3.45 -4.94
CA LEU A 134 8.52 -2.93 -5.11
C LEU A 134 8.52 -1.52 -5.73
N LEU A 135 9.39 -0.64 -5.26
CA LEU A 135 9.52 0.71 -5.80
C LEU A 135 9.91 0.70 -7.28
N ASP A 136 10.87 -0.13 -7.65
CA ASP A 136 11.35 -0.29 -9.02
C ASP A 136 10.23 -0.82 -9.92
N TYR A 137 9.51 -1.86 -9.47
CA TYR A 137 8.36 -2.42 -10.17
C TYR A 137 7.29 -1.35 -10.46
N PHE A 138 6.82 -0.63 -9.45
CA PHE A 138 5.76 0.36 -9.64
C PHE A 138 6.24 1.59 -10.42
N THR A 139 7.52 1.93 -10.35
CA THR A 139 8.12 2.99 -11.19
C THR A 139 8.10 2.59 -12.66
N GLU A 140 8.46 1.34 -12.98
CA GLU A 140 8.39 0.80 -14.33
C GLU A 140 6.96 0.76 -14.86
N GLN A 141 6.01 0.27 -14.05
CA GLN A 141 4.59 0.27 -14.43
C GLN A 141 4.11 1.69 -14.76
N ARG A 142 4.44 2.67 -13.91
CA ARG A 142 4.06 4.06 -14.16
C ARG A 142 4.60 4.58 -15.50
N LEU A 143 5.86 4.34 -15.81
CA LEU A 143 6.47 4.79 -17.07
C LEU A 143 5.77 4.18 -18.29
N ARG A 144 5.32 2.93 -18.22
CA ARG A 144 4.52 2.29 -19.29
C ARG A 144 3.19 3.02 -19.54
N TYR A 145 2.56 3.55 -18.50
CA TYR A 145 1.27 4.27 -18.63
C TYR A 145 1.42 5.73 -19.04
N GLU A 146 2.55 6.37 -18.75
CA GLU A 146 2.83 7.74 -19.19
C GLU A 146 3.17 7.82 -20.69
N GLN A 147 3.51 6.69 -21.33
CA GLN A 147 3.83 6.59 -22.76
C GLN A 147 2.60 6.29 -23.65
N HIS A 148 1.45 6.05 -23.07
CA HIS A 148 0.18 5.76 -23.77
C HIS A 148 -0.89 6.79 -23.39
#